data_eb9a2c7cf5377fbe7ebb79777e1d47fa
#
_entry.id   eb9a2c7cf5377fbe7ebb79777e1d47fa
#
_cell.length_a   1.000
_cell.length_b   1.000
_cell.length_c   1.000
_cell.angle_alpha   90.00
_cell.angle_beta   90.00
_cell.angle_gamma   90.00
#
_symmetry.space_group_name_H-M   'P 1'
#
loop_
_entity.id
_entity.type
_entity.pdbx_description
1 polymer ?
#
loop_
_entity_poly.entity_id
_entity_poly.type
_entity_poly.pdbx_seq_one_letter_code
_entity_poly.pdbx_strand_id
1 'polypeptide(L)'
;MATNWDAHIDGFLPEDGCAGTLVGRVWRPDVEGPSVVSIRESGVVDITAAAPTMSALTNADDPVALAGSDGEGLGDWRAIAANSVAESRDTTKPWFLSPADLHAHKACGVTFVRSLLERVIDERTLGDPALAEEVRKELLDSIGIDLSDVVPGSDEAEKVKSALLERDMWSQYLEVGIGPYAEVFSKAQPMSSVGFGAEIGIHPMSTWNNPEPEVVLVGNAAGQIVGAALGNDVNLRDVEGRSALLLGRAKDNNGSCAIGPIVRLLDDTYTLDDIRSAYVSLTVAGTDNFRIEDGSSMTEISRDIEDLMGQTLSANHQYPDGVMLFTGTMFTPNQDRDRPGGGFTHHVGDTVVMQSPK
;
A
#
# COMPACT_ATOMS: atom_id res chain seq x y z
N MET A 1 -2.68 10.06 -24.93
CA MET A 1 -3.16 11.40 -24.50
C MET A 1 -2.40 11.74 -23.22
N ALA A 2 -2.08 13.02 -22.98
CA ALA A 2 -1.49 13.43 -21.71
C ALA A 2 -2.45 13.08 -20.56
N THR A 3 -1.92 12.66 -19.43
CA THR A 3 -2.72 12.36 -18.22
C THR A 3 -3.49 13.59 -17.78
N ASN A 4 -4.78 13.44 -17.52
CA ASN A 4 -5.59 14.52 -16.96
C ASN A 4 -5.40 14.56 -15.44
N TRP A 5 -4.36 15.27 -14.99
CA TRP A 5 -4.05 15.41 -13.57
C TRP A 5 -5.11 16.16 -12.78
N ASP A 6 -5.90 17.05 -13.39
CA ASP A 6 -6.94 17.80 -12.68
C ASP A 6 -7.96 16.87 -12.02
N ALA A 7 -8.39 15.80 -12.71
CA ALA A 7 -9.31 14.81 -12.14
C ALA A 7 -8.68 14.02 -10.96
N HIS A 8 -7.38 13.78 -11.00
CA HIS A 8 -6.66 13.08 -9.92
C HIS A 8 -6.42 14.01 -8.72
N ILE A 9 -6.20 15.30 -8.97
CA ILE A 9 -6.11 16.32 -7.94
C ILE A 9 -7.46 16.50 -7.23
N ASP A 10 -8.57 16.41 -7.94
CA ASP A 10 -9.90 16.45 -7.33
C ASP A 10 -10.13 15.32 -6.32
N GLY A 11 -9.55 14.16 -6.56
CA GLY A 11 -9.58 13.00 -5.65
C GLY A 11 -8.43 12.94 -4.65
N PHE A 12 -7.69 14.05 -4.41
CA PHE A 12 -6.57 14.08 -3.47
C PHE A 12 -7.01 13.94 -2.01
N LEU A 13 -8.15 14.53 -1.64
CA LEU A 13 -8.76 14.42 -0.33
C LEU A 13 -9.81 13.29 -0.30
N PRO A 14 -10.12 12.75 0.90
CA PRO A 14 -11.31 11.92 1.10
C PRO A 14 -12.60 12.64 0.67
N GLU A 15 -13.69 11.88 0.46
CA GLU A 15 -14.98 12.45 0.03
C GLU A 15 -15.58 13.44 1.05
N ASP A 16 -15.26 13.29 2.34
CA ASP A 16 -15.65 14.21 3.41
C ASP A 16 -14.71 15.43 3.54
N GLY A 17 -13.77 15.59 2.61
CA GLY A 17 -12.84 16.71 2.52
C GLY A 17 -11.90 16.78 3.73
N CYS A 18 -11.92 17.90 4.44
CA CYS A 18 -11.10 18.16 5.63
C CYS A 18 -11.86 17.90 6.96
N ALA A 19 -12.94 17.08 6.96
CA ALA A 19 -13.71 16.78 8.17
C ALA A 19 -12.89 15.93 9.18
N GLY A 20 -11.97 15.10 8.70
CA GLY A 20 -11.03 14.35 9.54
C GLY A 20 -9.70 15.04 9.72
N THR A 21 -8.85 14.46 10.58
CA THR A 21 -7.50 14.94 10.83
C THR A 21 -6.54 14.44 9.79
N LEU A 22 -6.13 15.31 8.87
CA LEU A 22 -5.28 14.99 7.72
C LEU A 22 -3.89 15.60 7.89
N VAL A 23 -2.85 14.78 7.79
CA VAL A 23 -1.46 15.21 7.93
C VAL A 23 -0.59 14.66 6.80
N GLY A 24 0.51 15.32 6.54
CA GLY A 24 1.43 14.92 5.48
C GLY A 24 2.75 15.66 5.53
N ARG A 25 3.46 15.62 4.41
CA ARG A 25 4.75 16.33 4.28
C ARG A 25 4.77 17.09 2.97
N VAL A 26 5.39 18.26 3.01
CA VAL A 26 5.70 19.06 1.81
C VAL A 26 7.18 19.38 1.78
N TRP A 27 7.74 19.48 0.58
CA TRP A 27 9.01 20.15 0.39
C TRP A 27 8.76 21.66 0.33
N ARG A 28 9.54 22.42 1.07
CA ARG A 28 9.52 23.88 1.09
C ARG A 28 10.81 24.44 0.52
N PRO A 29 10.79 25.02 -0.70
CA PRO A 29 11.99 25.59 -1.31
C PRO A 29 12.57 26.77 -0.53
N ASP A 30 11.73 27.55 0.15
CA ASP A 30 12.14 28.72 0.94
C ASP A 30 12.95 28.37 2.19
N VAL A 31 12.77 27.17 2.74
CA VAL A 31 13.58 26.64 3.87
C VAL A 31 14.50 25.50 3.44
N GLU A 32 14.54 25.17 2.14
CA GLU A 32 15.34 24.09 1.55
C GLU A 32 15.18 22.74 2.25
N GLY A 33 13.95 22.42 2.70
CA GLY A 33 13.70 21.25 3.51
C GLY A 33 12.25 20.74 3.49
N PRO A 34 12.04 19.53 4.04
CA PRO A 34 10.69 18.99 4.26
C PRO A 34 10.06 19.65 5.49
N SER A 35 8.75 19.88 5.42
CA SER A 35 7.91 20.29 6.54
C SER A 35 6.79 19.29 6.78
N VAL A 36 6.47 19.05 8.06
CA VAL A 36 5.25 18.34 8.46
C VAL A 36 4.08 19.31 8.38
N VAL A 37 3.01 18.87 7.75
CA VAL A 37 1.84 19.72 7.50
C VAL A 37 0.54 19.08 7.95
N SER A 38 -0.40 19.93 8.34
CA SER A 38 -1.82 19.59 8.50
C SER A 38 -2.61 20.18 7.33
N ILE A 39 -3.52 19.40 6.76
CA ILE A 39 -4.39 19.82 5.67
C ILE A 39 -5.75 20.18 6.27
N ARG A 40 -6.17 21.42 6.11
CA ARG A 40 -7.38 21.99 6.72
C ARG A 40 -8.22 22.69 5.65
N GLU A 41 -9.47 23.04 5.97
CA GLU A 41 -10.30 23.87 5.09
C GLU A 41 -9.65 25.23 4.75
N SER A 42 -8.87 25.77 5.68
CA SER A 42 -8.11 27.01 5.47
C SER A 42 -6.88 26.87 4.57
N GLY A 43 -6.53 25.64 4.17
CA GLY A 43 -5.36 25.30 3.37
C GLY A 43 -4.35 24.41 4.13
N VAL A 44 -3.16 24.32 3.59
CA VAL A 44 -2.04 23.55 4.15
C VAL A 44 -1.32 24.39 5.18
N VAL A 45 -1.15 23.87 6.40
CA VAL A 45 -0.51 24.56 7.52
C VAL A 45 0.75 23.79 7.93
N ASP A 46 1.89 24.47 7.94
CA ASP A 46 3.16 23.93 8.43
C ASP A 46 3.14 23.85 9.97
N ILE A 47 3.22 22.65 10.50
CA ILE A 47 3.24 22.36 11.94
C ILE A 47 4.60 21.81 12.41
N THR A 48 5.66 21.97 11.62
CA THR A 48 7.01 21.44 11.92
C THR A 48 7.55 21.95 13.27
N ALA A 49 7.17 23.13 13.69
CA ALA A 49 7.56 23.67 15.01
C ALA A 49 6.99 22.84 16.18
N ALA A 50 5.81 22.23 15.99
CA ALA A 50 5.17 21.36 16.97
C ALA A 50 5.58 19.90 16.80
N ALA A 51 5.73 19.43 15.55
CA ALA A 51 6.13 18.08 15.21
C ALA A 51 7.22 18.10 14.12
N PRO A 52 8.50 17.98 14.46
CA PRO A 52 9.60 18.16 13.49
C PRO A 52 9.68 17.05 12.45
N THR A 53 9.05 15.90 12.68
CA THR A 53 8.94 14.76 11.75
C THR A 53 7.56 14.13 11.84
N MET A 54 7.15 13.39 10.82
CA MET A 54 5.94 12.57 10.90
C MET A 54 6.07 11.48 11.96
N SER A 55 7.26 10.92 12.13
CA SER A 55 7.54 10.00 13.24
C SER A 55 7.27 10.67 14.61
N ALA A 56 7.72 11.88 14.82
CA ALA A 56 7.44 12.62 16.07
C ALA A 56 5.95 12.88 16.26
N LEU A 57 5.23 13.21 15.19
CA LEU A 57 3.77 13.41 15.23
C LEU A 57 3.04 12.13 15.62
N THR A 58 3.34 11.02 14.93
CA THR A 58 2.63 9.74 15.10
C THR A 58 3.00 9.01 16.40
N ASN A 59 4.11 9.36 17.02
CA ASN A 59 4.55 8.86 18.34
C ASN A 59 4.13 9.78 19.51
N ALA A 60 3.46 10.89 19.24
CA ALA A 60 2.97 11.78 20.31
C ALA A 60 1.83 11.11 21.09
N ASP A 61 1.63 11.53 22.35
CA ASP A 61 0.53 11.04 23.19
C ASP A 61 -0.84 11.38 22.59
N ASP A 62 -0.95 12.51 21.89
CA ASP A 62 -2.16 12.96 21.18
C ASP A 62 -1.77 13.55 19.82
N PRO A 63 -1.63 12.69 18.78
CA PRO A 63 -1.26 13.14 17.45
C PRO A 63 -2.33 14.04 16.80
N VAL A 64 -3.61 13.86 17.15
CA VAL A 64 -4.72 14.67 16.63
C VAL A 64 -4.63 16.11 17.17
N ALA A 65 -4.45 16.26 18.48
CA ALA A 65 -4.24 17.58 19.06
C ALA A 65 -2.99 18.27 18.50
N LEU A 66 -1.91 17.51 18.32
CA LEU A 66 -0.67 18.02 17.75
C LEU A 66 -0.85 18.47 16.29
N ALA A 67 -1.60 17.71 15.48
CA ALA A 67 -1.98 18.10 14.12
C ALA A 67 -2.83 19.38 14.08
N GLY A 68 -3.55 19.70 15.16
CA GLY A 68 -4.31 20.94 15.34
C GLY A 68 -3.49 22.17 15.69
N SER A 69 -2.18 22.07 15.92
CA SER A 69 -1.30 23.17 16.33
C SER A 69 -1.31 24.33 15.35
N ASP A 70 -1.07 25.54 15.87
CA ASP A 70 -0.86 26.72 15.05
C ASP A 70 0.42 26.56 14.20
N GLY A 71 0.42 27.19 13.02
CA GLY A 71 1.55 27.13 12.12
C GLY A 71 1.43 28.12 10.96
N GLU A 72 2.43 28.10 10.09
CA GLU A 72 2.46 28.94 8.90
C GLU A 72 1.55 28.38 7.81
N GLY A 73 0.67 29.21 7.24
CA GLY A 73 -0.15 28.84 6.09
C GLY A 73 0.68 28.77 4.81
N LEU A 74 0.69 27.62 4.14
CA LEU A 74 1.43 27.41 2.89
C LEU A 74 0.56 27.61 1.64
N GLY A 75 -0.74 27.87 1.82
CA GLY A 75 -1.69 28.10 0.73
C GLY A 75 -2.63 26.94 0.47
N ASP A 76 -3.25 26.98 -0.71
CA ASP A 76 -4.25 26.01 -1.12
C ASP A 76 -3.62 24.64 -1.43
N TRP A 77 -4.18 23.59 -0.85
CA TRP A 77 -3.73 22.22 -1.07
C TRP A 77 -3.82 21.77 -2.55
N ARG A 78 -4.82 22.28 -3.31
CA ARG A 78 -4.95 21.96 -4.76
C ARG A 78 -3.77 22.49 -5.55
N ALA A 79 -3.33 23.71 -5.24
CA ALA A 79 -2.17 24.30 -5.90
C ALA A 79 -0.87 23.53 -5.59
N ILE A 80 -0.72 23.08 -4.34
CA ILE A 80 0.44 22.27 -3.92
C ILE A 80 0.37 20.88 -4.55
N ALA A 81 -0.82 20.23 -4.59
CA ALA A 81 -1.01 18.95 -5.25
C ALA A 81 -0.72 19.03 -6.76
N ALA A 82 -1.19 20.07 -7.43
CA ALA A 82 -0.87 20.31 -8.85
C ALA A 82 0.63 20.46 -9.09
N ASN A 83 1.33 21.16 -8.18
CA ASN A 83 2.78 21.31 -8.24
C ASN A 83 3.56 20.04 -7.83
N SER A 84 2.87 19.01 -7.32
CA SER A 84 3.50 17.74 -6.93
C SER A 84 3.74 16.81 -8.12
N VAL A 85 3.08 17.07 -9.26
CA VAL A 85 3.26 16.29 -10.49
C VAL A 85 4.67 16.49 -11.03
N ALA A 86 5.45 15.41 -11.10
CA ALA A 86 6.89 15.46 -11.40
C ALA A 86 7.21 16.12 -12.75
N GLU A 87 6.40 15.84 -13.80
CA GLU A 87 6.60 16.36 -15.16
C GLU A 87 6.45 17.89 -15.27
N SER A 88 5.60 18.50 -14.43
CA SER A 88 5.24 19.93 -14.50
C SER A 88 5.66 20.73 -13.29
N ARG A 89 6.44 20.14 -12.37
CA ARG A 89 6.82 20.74 -11.10
C ARG A 89 7.63 22.03 -11.24
N ASP A 90 7.12 23.08 -10.61
CA ASP A 90 7.88 24.30 -10.36
C ASP A 90 8.65 24.15 -9.05
N THR A 91 9.96 23.98 -9.14
CA THR A 91 10.83 23.76 -7.97
C THR A 91 11.00 24.98 -7.06
N THR A 92 10.43 26.11 -7.43
CA THR A 92 10.41 27.32 -6.60
C THR A 92 9.18 27.39 -5.67
N LYS A 93 8.25 26.44 -5.80
CA LYS A 93 7.01 26.34 -5.03
C LYS A 93 6.96 25.06 -4.21
N PRO A 94 6.17 24.98 -3.14
CA PRO A 94 6.00 23.77 -2.37
C PRO A 94 5.35 22.64 -3.18
N TRP A 95 5.69 21.38 -2.84
CA TRP A 95 5.03 20.17 -3.37
C TRP A 95 4.93 19.09 -2.30
N PHE A 96 3.92 18.22 -2.40
CA PHE A 96 3.77 17.10 -1.48
C PHE A 96 4.86 16.05 -1.66
N LEU A 97 5.34 15.53 -0.54
CA LEU A 97 6.21 14.37 -0.42
C LEU A 97 5.40 13.15 0.03
N SER A 98 6.04 11.97 0.06
CA SER A 98 5.48 10.87 0.85
C SER A 98 5.27 11.32 2.29
N PRO A 99 4.12 11.00 2.92
CA PRO A 99 3.86 11.35 4.32
C PRO A 99 4.72 10.54 5.30
N ALA A 100 5.44 9.53 4.83
CA ALA A 100 6.37 8.75 5.63
C ALA A 100 7.77 9.38 5.66
N ASP A 101 8.42 9.36 6.82
CA ASP A 101 9.82 9.79 6.95
C ASP A 101 10.69 8.72 7.65
N LEU A 102 10.86 8.80 8.96
CA LEU A 102 11.76 7.90 9.72
C LEU A 102 11.15 6.51 9.97
N HIS A 103 9.87 6.33 9.70
CA HIS A 103 9.18 5.06 9.87
C HIS A 103 9.84 3.93 9.05
N ALA A 104 9.94 2.74 9.64
CA ALA A 104 10.25 1.55 8.87
C ALA A 104 9.12 1.26 7.87
N HIS A 105 9.46 0.92 6.61
CA HIS A 105 8.47 0.54 5.61
C HIS A 105 8.40 -0.98 5.55
N LYS A 106 7.31 -1.53 6.09
CA LYS A 106 7.05 -2.97 6.15
C LYS A 106 5.82 -3.31 5.31
N ALA A 107 5.77 -4.53 4.83
CA ALA A 107 4.60 -5.04 4.13
C ALA A 107 4.27 -6.45 4.59
N CYS A 108 2.98 -6.79 4.53
CA CYS A 108 2.47 -8.12 4.72
C CYS A 108 2.22 -8.77 3.35
N GLY A 109 2.51 -10.06 3.23
CA GLY A 109 2.20 -10.83 2.04
C GLY A 109 0.96 -11.71 2.23
N VAL A 110 0.25 -11.98 1.15
CA VAL A 110 -0.74 -13.07 1.03
C VAL A 110 -1.89 -12.97 2.04
N THR A 111 -2.32 -11.76 2.37
CA THR A 111 -3.37 -11.49 3.36
C THR A 111 -4.78 -11.45 2.76
N PHE A 112 -4.92 -11.55 1.44
CA PHE A 112 -6.21 -11.61 0.74
C PHE A 112 -6.33 -12.96 0.04
N VAL A 113 -7.47 -13.63 0.20
CA VAL A 113 -7.70 -14.98 -0.38
C VAL A 113 -7.52 -14.98 -1.89
N ARG A 114 -7.99 -13.94 -2.57
CA ARG A 114 -7.81 -13.77 -4.02
C ARG A 114 -6.31 -13.76 -4.40
N SER A 115 -5.49 -12.99 -3.70
CA SER A 115 -4.04 -12.95 -3.91
C SER A 115 -3.35 -14.25 -3.52
N LEU A 116 -3.78 -14.89 -2.43
CA LEU A 116 -3.28 -16.18 -1.99
C LEU A 116 -3.44 -17.24 -3.08
N LEU A 117 -4.64 -17.37 -3.65
CA LEU A 117 -4.91 -18.34 -4.70
C LEU A 117 -4.05 -18.10 -5.94
N GLU A 118 -3.91 -16.85 -6.38
CA GLU A 118 -3.04 -16.52 -7.52
C GLU A 118 -1.57 -16.86 -7.26
N ARG A 119 -1.06 -16.63 -6.03
CA ARG A 119 0.32 -17.01 -5.67
C ARG A 119 0.54 -18.52 -5.67
N VAL A 120 -0.43 -19.30 -5.18
CA VAL A 120 -0.37 -20.78 -5.26
C VAL A 120 -0.38 -21.27 -6.70
N ILE A 121 -1.18 -20.63 -7.57
CA ILE A 121 -1.22 -20.93 -8.99
C ILE A 121 0.12 -20.59 -9.65
N ASP A 122 0.65 -19.40 -9.42
CA ASP A 122 1.95 -18.94 -9.94
C ASP A 122 3.09 -19.91 -9.54
N GLU A 123 3.10 -20.36 -8.28
CA GLU A 123 4.08 -21.35 -7.79
C GLU A 123 3.98 -22.68 -8.53
N ARG A 124 2.77 -23.23 -8.68
CA ARG A 124 2.53 -24.53 -9.33
C ARG A 124 2.79 -24.52 -10.82
N THR A 125 2.51 -23.41 -11.48
CA THR A 125 2.76 -23.24 -12.91
C THR A 125 4.19 -22.82 -13.23
N LEU A 126 5.01 -22.53 -12.21
CA LEU A 126 6.33 -21.92 -12.36
C LEU A 126 6.27 -20.61 -13.18
N GLY A 127 5.16 -19.88 -13.07
CA GLY A 127 4.90 -18.65 -13.81
C GLY A 127 4.49 -18.87 -15.28
N ASP A 128 4.07 -20.08 -15.67
CA ASP A 128 3.52 -20.33 -17.01
C ASP A 128 1.99 -20.06 -17.02
N PRO A 129 1.53 -18.95 -17.62
CA PRO A 129 0.12 -18.60 -17.64
C PRO A 129 -0.76 -19.60 -18.42
N ALA A 130 -0.18 -20.39 -19.33
CA ALA A 130 -0.95 -21.36 -20.10
C ALA A 130 -1.49 -22.53 -19.25
N LEU A 131 -0.89 -22.78 -18.08
CA LEU A 131 -1.30 -23.82 -17.14
C LEU A 131 -2.21 -23.30 -16.02
N ALA A 132 -2.35 -21.97 -15.89
CA ALA A 132 -3.00 -21.35 -14.73
C ALA A 132 -4.45 -21.78 -14.55
N GLU A 133 -5.22 -21.89 -15.63
CA GLU A 133 -6.66 -22.23 -15.56
C GLU A 133 -6.90 -23.67 -15.10
N GLU A 134 -6.07 -24.61 -15.56
CA GLU A 134 -6.15 -26.01 -15.16
C GLU A 134 -5.80 -26.17 -13.68
N VAL A 135 -4.71 -25.52 -13.24
CA VAL A 135 -4.26 -25.54 -11.82
C VAL A 135 -5.29 -24.85 -10.92
N ARG A 136 -5.89 -23.73 -11.34
CA ARG A 136 -6.96 -23.05 -10.58
C ARG A 136 -8.13 -23.97 -10.32
N LYS A 137 -8.59 -24.67 -11.35
CA LYS A 137 -9.71 -25.60 -11.22
C LYS A 137 -9.37 -26.76 -10.28
N GLU A 138 -8.21 -27.37 -10.43
CA GLU A 138 -7.74 -28.46 -9.57
C GLU A 138 -7.64 -27.99 -8.10
N LEU A 139 -7.10 -26.81 -7.87
CA LEU A 139 -6.95 -26.23 -6.54
C LEU A 139 -8.30 -25.99 -5.85
N LEU A 140 -9.24 -25.32 -6.53
CA LEU A 140 -10.57 -25.06 -6.02
C LEU A 140 -11.36 -26.34 -5.73
N ASP A 141 -11.29 -27.33 -6.65
CA ASP A 141 -11.96 -28.63 -6.46
C ASP A 141 -11.37 -29.42 -5.27
N SER A 142 -10.10 -29.18 -4.93
CA SER A 142 -9.39 -29.91 -3.88
C SER A 142 -9.53 -29.29 -2.50
N ILE A 143 -9.62 -27.98 -2.39
CA ILE A 143 -9.78 -27.28 -1.11
C ILE A 143 -11.16 -27.58 -0.53
N GLY A 144 -12.21 -27.55 -1.37
CA GLY A 144 -13.58 -27.94 -0.99
C GLY A 144 -14.27 -27.07 0.07
N ILE A 145 -13.60 -26.01 0.51
CA ILE A 145 -14.10 -24.98 1.45
C ILE A 145 -13.69 -23.60 0.93
N ASP A 146 -14.43 -22.58 1.34
CA ASP A 146 -14.05 -21.21 1.08
C ASP A 146 -12.93 -20.79 2.06
N LEU A 147 -11.74 -20.48 1.54
CA LEU A 147 -10.62 -20.04 2.36
C LEU A 147 -10.87 -18.70 3.06
N SER A 148 -11.82 -17.91 2.59
CA SER A 148 -12.20 -16.64 3.22
C SER A 148 -12.85 -16.84 4.60
N ASP A 149 -13.44 -18.01 4.84
CA ASP A 149 -14.05 -18.35 6.13
C ASP A 149 -13.05 -18.93 7.14
N VAL A 150 -11.82 -19.19 6.71
CA VAL A 150 -10.79 -19.82 7.56
C VAL A 150 -10.03 -18.74 8.32
N VAL A 151 -10.15 -18.76 9.66
CA VAL A 151 -9.37 -17.89 10.53
C VAL A 151 -7.93 -18.39 10.59
N PRO A 152 -6.93 -17.58 10.20
CA PRO A 152 -5.53 -18.00 10.21
C PRO A 152 -5.05 -18.45 11.59
N GLY A 153 -4.30 -19.56 11.62
CA GLY A 153 -3.78 -20.15 12.87
C GLY A 153 -4.81 -20.85 13.74
N SER A 154 -6.07 -20.98 13.30
CA SER A 154 -7.11 -21.72 14.03
C SER A 154 -6.98 -23.23 13.87
N ASP A 155 -7.70 -23.99 14.74
CA ASP A 155 -7.81 -25.47 14.61
C ASP A 155 -8.41 -25.88 13.24
N GLU A 156 -9.20 -25.00 12.62
CA GLU A 156 -9.78 -25.21 11.31
C GLU A 156 -8.74 -25.04 10.20
N ALA A 157 -7.90 -24.02 10.30
CA ALA A 157 -6.75 -23.85 9.43
C ALA A 157 -5.80 -25.05 9.47
N GLU A 158 -5.55 -25.63 10.66
CA GLU A 158 -4.70 -26.82 10.81
C GLU A 158 -5.33 -28.08 10.19
N LYS A 159 -6.67 -28.21 10.21
CA LYS A 159 -7.38 -29.30 9.50
C LYS A 159 -7.24 -29.15 7.98
N VAL A 160 -7.40 -27.91 7.47
CA VAL A 160 -7.19 -27.61 6.05
C VAL A 160 -5.77 -27.94 5.63
N LYS A 161 -4.79 -27.51 6.41
CA LYS A 161 -3.36 -27.83 6.20
C LYS A 161 -3.14 -29.32 6.11
N SER A 162 -3.65 -30.08 7.08
CA SER A 162 -3.51 -31.55 7.09
C SER A 162 -4.13 -32.19 5.85
N ALA A 163 -5.32 -31.78 5.44
CA ALA A 163 -5.99 -32.32 4.25
C ALA A 163 -5.25 -31.99 2.93
N LEU A 164 -4.64 -30.82 2.84
CA LEU A 164 -3.86 -30.40 1.65
C LEU A 164 -2.50 -31.10 1.60
N LEU A 165 -1.84 -31.32 2.77
CA LEU A 165 -0.60 -32.10 2.86
C LEU A 165 -0.80 -33.54 2.40
N GLU A 166 -1.90 -34.20 2.77
CA GLU A 166 -2.22 -35.57 2.32
C GLU A 166 -2.38 -35.67 0.78
N ARG A 167 -2.69 -34.57 0.13
CA ARG A 167 -2.87 -34.47 -1.33
C ARG A 167 -1.69 -33.90 -2.08
N ASP A 168 -0.59 -33.61 -1.38
CA ASP A 168 0.58 -32.88 -1.93
C ASP A 168 0.23 -31.50 -2.55
N MET A 169 -0.73 -30.81 -1.89
CA MET A 169 -1.27 -29.52 -2.32
C MET A 169 -0.91 -28.37 -1.41
N TRP A 170 -0.16 -28.62 -0.35
CA TRP A 170 0.30 -27.54 0.54
C TRP A 170 1.37 -26.68 -0.14
N SER A 171 1.29 -25.38 0.10
CA SER A 171 2.19 -24.38 -0.47
C SER A 171 2.74 -23.49 0.63
N GLN A 172 3.94 -22.93 0.43
CA GLN A 172 4.50 -21.91 1.34
C GLN A 172 3.61 -20.67 1.45
N TYR A 173 2.84 -20.34 0.42
CA TYR A 173 1.90 -19.22 0.46
C TYR A 173 0.67 -19.54 1.30
N LEU A 174 0.20 -20.78 1.31
CA LEU A 174 -0.84 -21.24 2.25
C LEU A 174 -0.33 -21.20 3.71
N GLU A 175 0.96 -21.50 3.94
CA GLU A 175 1.56 -21.44 5.29
C GLU A 175 1.45 -20.03 5.90
N VAL A 176 1.71 -18.98 5.12
CA VAL A 176 1.62 -17.60 5.61
C VAL A 176 0.22 -17.01 5.47
N GLY A 177 -0.60 -17.50 4.52
CA GLY A 177 -1.97 -17.04 4.31
C GLY A 177 -2.92 -17.48 5.42
N ILE A 178 -2.91 -18.78 5.79
CA ILE A 178 -3.82 -19.37 6.78
C ILE A 178 -3.12 -19.98 8.00
N GLY A 179 -1.79 -20.10 8.02
CA GLY A 179 -1.02 -20.54 9.18
C GLY A 179 -0.97 -19.51 10.31
N PRO A 180 -0.29 -19.81 11.44
CA PRO A 180 -0.30 -18.94 12.63
C PRO A 180 0.49 -17.64 12.43
N TYR A 181 1.46 -17.59 11.52
CA TYR A 181 2.35 -16.45 11.33
C TYR A 181 2.13 -15.81 9.96
N ALA A 182 1.91 -14.47 9.96
CA ALA A 182 1.85 -13.70 8.74
C ALA A 182 3.24 -13.57 8.10
N GLU A 183 3.28 -13.47 6.78
CA GLU A 183 4.46 -12.97 6.09
C GLU A 183 4.60 -11.47 6.36
N VAL A 184 5.72 -11.05 6.97
CA VAL A 184 6.05 -9.64 7.16
C VAL A 184 7.47 -9.40 6.66
N PHE A 185 7.63 -8.50 5.70
CA PHE A 185 8.93 -8.20 5.08
C PHE A 185 9.24 -6.70 5.03
N SER A 186 10.48 -6.36 4.70
CA SER A 186 10.87 -4.96 4.48
C SER A 186 10.54 -4.57 3.04
N LYS A 187 9.61 -3.62 2.88
CA LYS A 187 9.22 -3.10 1.57
C LYS A 187 10.25 -2.12 1.03
N ALA A 188 10.73 -1.25 1.89
CA ALA A 188 11.68 -0.21 1.52
C ALA A 188 12.38 0.34 2.77
N GLN A 189 13.41 1.14 2.55
CA GLN A 189 14.11 1.82 3.63
C GLN A 189 13.36 3.07 4.09
N PRO A 190 13.54 3.54 5.35
CA PRO A 190 13.07 4.86 5.76
C PRO A 190 13.48 5.93 4.76
N MET A 191 12.65 6.95 4.55
CA MET A 191 12.87 8.08 3.63
C MET A 191 12.91 7.72 2.13
N SER A 192 12.71 6.46 1.73
CA SER A 192 12.83 6.04 0.32
C SER A 192 11.49 5.99 -0.43
N SER A 193 10.37 6.12 0.28
CA SER A 193 9.05 6.15 -0.38
C SER A 193 8.83 7.45 -1.16
N VAL A 194 8.09 7.34 -2.26
CA VAL A 194 7.67 8.47 -3.08
C VAL A 194 6.21 8.83 -2.78
N GLY A 195 5.83 10.08 -3.02
CA GLY A 195 4.49 10.61 -2.74
C GLY A 195 3.64 10.79 -3.99
N PHE A 196 2.55 11.54 -3.82
CA PHE A 196 1.61 11.88 -4.89
C PHE A 196 2.30 12.59 -6.06
N GLY A 197 1.95 12.20 -7.29
CA GLY A 197 2.48 12.80 -8.52
C GLY A 197 3.94 12.49 -8.82
N ALA A 198 4.60 11.65 -8.01
CA ALA A 198 5.96 11.21 -8.26
C ALA A 198 6.02 10.05 -9.26
N GLU A 199 7.18 9.90 -9.90
CA GLU A 199 7.48 8.71 -10.70
C GLU A 199 7.81 7.52 -9.79
N ILE A 200 7.31 6.34 -10.15
CA ILE A 200 7.72 5.08 -9.51
C ILE A 200 8.91 4.46 -10.24
N GLY A 201 9.75 3.74 -9.49
CA GLY A 201 10.89 3.03 -10.03
C GLY A 201 10.59 1.55 -10.27
N ILE A 202 10.93 1.08 -11.47
CA ILE A 202 10.90 -0.33 -11.85
C ILE A 202 12.30 -0.74 -12.27
N HIS A 203 12.82 -1.79 -11.63
CA HIS A 203 14.17 -2.27 -11.94
C HIS A 203 14.22 -2.79 -13.39
N PRO A 204 15.20 -2.38 -14.22
CA PRO A 204 15.24 -2.71 -15.65
C PRO A 204 15.46 -4.20 -15.96
N MET A 205 15.73 -5.02 -14.96
CA MET A 205 15.77 -6.49 -15.13
C MET A 205 14.39 -7.12 -15.28
N SER A 206 13.32 -6.43 -14.84
CA SER A 206 11.97 -6.95 -14.88
C SER A 206 11.30 -6.62 -16.21
N THR A 207 10.62 -7.63 -16.74
CA THR A 207 9.77 -7.52 -17.93
C THR A 207 8.31 -7.83 -17.62
N TRP A 208 8.01 -8.19 -16.37
CA TRP A 208 6.66 -8.44 -15.88
C TRP A 208 6.51 -7.92 -14.45
N ASN A 209 5.86 -6.79 -14.31
CA ASN A 209 5.71 -6.05 -13.08
C ASN A 209 4.33 -5.40 -12.99
N ASN A 210 3.89 -5.12 -11.79
CA ASN A 210 2.53 -4.62 -11.55
C ASN A 210 2.45 -3.66 -10.36
N PRO A 211 1.42 -2.79 -10.31
CA PRO A 211 1.05 -2.10 -9.10
C PRO A 211 0.36 -3.08 -8.13
N GLU A 212 0.53 -2.84 -6.86
CA GLU A 212 -0.17 -3.55 -5.79
C GLU A 212 -0.84 -2.51 -4.87
N PRO A 213 -2.16 -2.28 -5.04
CA PRO A 213 -2.91 -1.36 -4.21
C PRO A 213 -3.11 -1.92 -2.81
N GLU A 214 -2.78 -1.11 -1.81
CA GLU A 214 -2.87 -1.49 -0.42
C GLU A 214 -3.30 -0.33 0.48
N VAL A 215 -3.94 -0.68 1.60
CA VAL A 215 -4.02 0.21 2.75
C VAL A 215 -2.70 0.13 3.51
N VAL A 216 -2.19 1.29 3.94
CA VAL A 216 -0.96 1.40 4.73
C VAL A 216 -1.32 1.88 6.12
N LEU A 217 -1.15 1.02 7.12
CA LEU A 217 -1.35 1.39 8.51
C LEU A 217 -0.17 2.21 9.03
N VAL A 218 -0.47 3.23 9.79
CA VAL A 218 0.54 4.02 10.50
C VAL A 218 0.59 3.54 11.94
N GLY A 219 1.66 2.82 12.28
CA GLY A 219 1.91 2.32 13.63
C GLY A 219 2.92 3.17 14.37
N ASN A 220 2.60 3.55 15.62
CA ASN A 220 3.55 4.20 16.51
C ASN A 220 4.54 3.19 17.13
N ALA A 221 5.53 3.67 17.87
CA ALA A 221 6.54 2.83 18.53
C ALA A 221 5.98 1.86 19.60
N ALA A 222 4.77 2.13 20.09
CA ALA A 222 4.06 1.24 21.02
C ALA A 222 3.24 0.14 20.30
N GLY A 223 3.21 0.13 18.97
CA GLY A 223 2.44 -0.81 18.15
C GLY A 223 0.95 -0.45 18.03
N GLN A 224 0.57 0.77 18.38
CA GLN A 224 -0.79 1.26 18.20
C GLN A 224 -0.96 1.79 16.77
N ILE A 225 -2.04 1.44 16.11
CA ILE A 225 -2.43 2.03 14.83
C ILE A 225 -2.99 3.43 15.15
N VAL A 226 -2.38 4.47 14.57
CA VAL A 226 -2.75 5.88 14.80
C VAL A 226 -3.36 6.53 13.57
N GLY A 227 -3.35 5.86 12.43
CA GLY A 227 -3.92 6.35 11.18
C GLY A 227 -3.67 5.39 10.03
N ALA A 228 -4.09 5.82 8.85
CA ALA A 228 -3.84 5.08 7.60
C ALA A 228 -3.57 6.01 6.42
N ALA A 229 -2.98 5.43 5.37
CA ALA A 229 -2.77 6.03 4.06
C ALA A 229 -3.03 4.98 2.98
N LEU A 230 -2.96 5.37 1.72
CA LEU A 230 -2.89 4.42 0.59
C LEU A 230 -1.44 4.19 0.18
N GLY A 231 -1.17 3.02 -0.40
CA GLY A 231 0.16 2.70 -0.88
C GLY A 231 0.17 1.82 -2.13
N ASN A 232 1.28 1.90 -2.84
CA ASN A 232 1.60 1.02 -3.96
C ASN A 232 2.85 0.22 -3.61
N ASP A 233 2.68 -1.07 -3.35
CA ASP A 233 3.76 -2.03 -3.17
C ASP A 233 4.20 -2.55 -4.55
N VAL A 234 4.85 -1.70 -5.35
CA VAL A 234 5.27 -2.06 -6.72
C VAL A 234 6.06 -3.35 -6.72
N ASN A 235 5.64 -4.30 -7.55
CA ASN A 235 6.17 -5.65 -7.57
C ASN A 235 6.84 -6.00 -8.90
N LEU A 236 7.97 -6.69 -8.82
CA LEU A 236 8.61 -7.35 -9.96
C LEU A 236 8.18 -8.82 -9.99
N ARG A 237 7.03 -9.10 -10.61
CA ARG A 237 6.36 -10.40 -10.58
C ARG A 237 7.22 -11.52 -11.16
N ASP A 238 7.97 -11.24 -12.22
CA ASP A 238 8.90 -12.18 -12.85
C ASP A 238 10.15 -12.48 -11.99
N VAL A 239 10.44 -11.69 -10.97
CA VAL A 239 11.51 -11.92 -10.00
C VAL A 239 10.97 -12.67 -8.78
N GLU A 240 9.87 -12.19 -8.21
CA GLU A 240 9.21 -12.79 -7.05
C GLU A 240 8.78 -14.24 -7.32
N GLY A 241 8.17 -14.51 -8.49
CA GLY A 241 7.70 -15.83 -8.87
C GLY A 241 8.80 -16.90 -9.05
N ARG A 242 10.08 -16.50 -9.12
CA ARG A 242 11.18 -17.45 -9.24
C ARG A 242 11.54 -18.13 -7.93
N SER A 243 11.44 -17.42 -6.82
CA SER A 243 11.77 -17.94 -5.49
C SER A 243 11.37 -16.97 -4.40
N ALA A 244 10.80 -17.45 -3.31
CA ALA A 244 10.56 -16.65 -2.10
C ALA A 244 11.83 -15.98 -1.55
N LEU A 245 13.01 -16.55 -1.82
CA LEU A 245 14.31 -15.96 -1.43
C LEU A 245 14.67 -14.70 -2.23
N LEU A 246 13.93 -14.39 -3.29
CA LEU A 246 14.10 -13.18 -4.11
C LEU A 246 13.10 -12.08 -3.76
N LEU A 247 12.28 -12.25 -2.73
CA LEU A 247 11.26 -11.28 -2.32
C LEU A 247 11.86 -9.87 -2.13
N GLY A 248 12.95 -9.73 -1.37
CA GLY A 248 13.61 -8.43 -1.20
C GLY A 248 14.07 -7.80 -2.53
N ARG A 249 14.50 -8.63 -3.49
CA ARG A 249 14.90 -8.15 -4.83
C ARG A 249 13.70 -7.70 -5.66
N ALA A 250 12.56 -8.32 -5.47
CA ALA A 250 11.32 -7.98 -6.17
C ALA A 250 10.69 -6.70 -5.62
N LYS A 251 10.85 -6.42 -4.34
CA LYS A 251 10.10 -5.39 -3.59
C LYS A 251 10.90 -4.13 -3.26
N ASP A 252 12.17 -4.24 -2.85
CA ASP A 252 12.98 -3.12 -2.40
C ASP A 252 13.87 -2.59 -3.53
N ASN A 253 13.31 -1.69 -4.33
CA ASN A 253 13.98 -1.01 -5.43
C ASN A 253 13.79 0.50 -5.31
N ASN A 254 14.61 1.29 -6.01
CA ASN A 254 14.49 2.74 -6.04
C ASN A 254 13.09 3.17 -6.51
N GLY A 255 12.37 3.96 -5.71
CA GLY A 255 11.04 4.46 -6.04
C GLY A 255 9.94 3.40 -6.18
N SER A 256 10.17 2.16 -5.73
CA SER A 256 9.19 1.06 -5.83
C SER A 256 8.17 1.04 -4.67
N CYS A 257 8.25 2.00 -3.76
CA CYS A 257 7.33 2.16 -2.64
C CYS A 257 6.68 3.55 -2.74
N ALA A 258 5.37 3.61 -3.01
CA ALA A 258 4.64 4.87 -2.96
C ALA A 258 3.67 4.86 -1.77
N ILE A 259 3.62 5.95 -1.01
CA ILE A 259 2.71 6.15 0.11
C ILE A 259 2.12 7.56 0.00
N GLY A 260 0.82 7.68 0.14
CA GLY A 260 0.20 8.98 0.10
C GLY A 260 -1.30 8.98 -0.27
N PRO A 261 -1.81 10.14 -0.62
CA PRO A 261 -1.12 11.43 -0.66
C PRO A 261 -0.82 11.99 0.75
N ILE A 262 -1.59 11.60 1.74
CA ILE A 262 -1.60 12.07 3.14
C ILE A 262 -1.83 10.87 4.07
N VAL A 263 -1.66 11.07 5.36
CA VAL A 263 -2.15 10.19 6.41
C VAL A 263 -3.43 10.78 6.98
N ARG A 264 -4.49 9.97 7.09
CA ARG A 264 -5.65 10.26 7.90
C ARG A 264 -5.44 9.64 9.28
N LEU A 265 -5.39 10.47 10.30
CA LEU A 265 -5.27 10.01 11.69
C LEU A 265 -6.61 9.48 12.20
N LEU A 266 -6.54 8.52 13.12
CA LEU A 266 -7.74 8.07 13.83
C LEU A 266 -8.25 9.18 14.75
N ASP A 267 -9.54 9.49 14.62
CA ASP A 267 -10.25 10.47 15.43
C ASP A 267 -11.74 10.08 15.53
N ASP A 268 -12.60 10.98 16.02
CA ASP A 268 -14.06 10.72 16.14
C ASP A 268 -14.74 10.52 14.77
N THR A 269 -14.10 10.89 13.67
CA THR A 269 -14.64 10.77 12.30
C THR A 269 -14.04 9.61 11.49
N TYR A 270 -12.95 9.00 12.00
CA TYR A 270 -12.26 7.92 11.32
C TYR A 270 -11.68 6.92 12.32
N THR A 271 -12.12 5.70 12.26
CA THR A 271 -11.86 4.63 13.23
C THR A 271 -11.18 3.42 12.60
N LEU A 272 -10.76 2.45 13.43
CA LEU A 272 -10.26 1.16 12.93
C LEU A 272 -11.30 0.41 12.08
N ASP A 273 -12.59 0.57 12.39
CA ASP A 273 -13.65 -0.08 11.61
C ASP A 273 -13.84 0.57 10.23
N ASP A 274 -13.54 1.87 10.10
CA ASP A 274 -13.48 2.51 8.78
C ASP A 274 -12.32 1.95 7.95
N ILE A 275 -11.17 1.67 8.56
CA ILE A 275 -10.05 1.00 7.89
C ILE A 275 -10.44 -0.43 7.49
N ARG A 276 -11.06 -1.20 8.40
CA ARG A 276 -11.50 -2.59 8.14
C ARG A 276 -12.53 -2.69 7.02
N SER A 277 -13.26 -1.63 6.75
CA SER A 277 -14.29 -1.57 5.71
C SER A 277 -13.90 -0.74 4.49
N ALA A 278 -12.67 -0.25 4.43
CA ALA A 278 -12.20 0.60 3.33
C ALA A 278 -12.31 -0.13 1.99
N TYR A 279 -12.78 0.58 0.97
CA TYR A 279 -12.75 0.14 -0.41
C TYR A 279 -11.66 0.89 -1.14
N VAL A 280 -10.78 0.16 -1.83
CA VAL A 280 -9.70 0.75 -2.63
C VAL A 280 -9.93 0.44 -4.09
N SER A 281 -10.04 1.48 -4.89
CA SER A 281 -10.06 1.39 -6.35
C SER A 281 -8.67 1.60 -6.94
N LEU A 282 -8.42 0.95 -8.08
CA LEU A 282 -7.22 1.11 -8.90
C LEU A 282 -7.61 1.50 -10.31
N THR A 283 -7.00 2.54 -10.84
CA THR A 283 -7.00 2.83 -12.27
C THR A 283 -5.56 2.82 -12.78
N VAL A 284 -5.32 2.11 -13.86
CA VAL A 284 -4.09 2.25 -14.65
C VAL A 284 -4.45 2.79 -16.02
N ALA A 285 -3.82 3.89 -16.43
CA ALA A 285 -4.03 4.52 -17.72
C ALA A 285 -2.69 4.65 -18.46
N GLY A 286 -2.61 4.02 -19.63
CA GLY A 286 -1.43 4.04 -20.49
C GLY A 286 -1.51 5.09 -21.59
N THR A 287 -0.36 5.50 -22.12
CA THR A 287 -0.25 6.39 -23.28
C THR A 287 -0.69 5.72 -24.59
N ASP A 288 -0.77 4.38 -24.60
CA ASP A 288 -1.25 3.51 -25.68
C ASP A 288 -2.79 3.33 -25.70
N ASN A 289 -3.53 4.10 -24.92
CA ASN A 289 -4.97 3.99 -24.65
C ASN A 289 -5.37 2.72 -23.85
N PHE A 290 -4.41 2.02 -23.30
CA PHE A 290 -4.70 0.95 -22.35
C PHE A 290 -5.31 1.52 -21.06
N ARG A 291 -6.33 0.85 -20.52
CA ARG A 291 -6.99 1.27 -19.28
C ARG A 291 -7.48 0.05 -18.50
N ILE A 292 -7.17 0.05 -17.22
CA ILE A 292 -7.73 -0.88 -16.23
C ILE A 292 -8.45 -0.07 -15.18
N GLU A 293 -9.58 -0.58 -14.73
CA GLU A 293 -10.31 -0.15 -13.54
C GLU A 293 -10.68 -1.41 -12.76
N ASP A 294 -10.26 -1.47 -11.51
CA ASP A 294 -10.56 -2.59 -10.60
C ASP A 294 -10.67 -2.05 -9.17
N GLY A 295 -11.09 -2.88 -8.23
CA GLY A 295 -11.17 -2.50 -6.83
C GLY A 295 -11.45 -3.70 -5.92
N SER A 296 -11.18 -3.53 -4.63
CA SER A 296 -11.42 -4.52 -3.60
C SER A 296 -11.69 -3.86 -2.26
N SER A 297 -12.25 -4.61 -1.33
CA SER A 297 -12.57 -4.15 0.02
C SER A 297 -11.64 -4.77 1.05
N MET A 298 -11.27 -4.00 2.06
CA MET A 298 -10.56 -4.51 3.24
C MET A 298 -11.36 -5.56 4.02
N THR A 299 -12.67 -5.67 3.78
CA THR A 299 -13.48 -6.77 4.35
C THR A 299 -13.10 -8.15 3.84
N GLU A 300 -12.34 -8.23 2.75
CA GLU A 300 -11.84 -9.48 2.16
C GLU A 300 -10.49 -9.93 2.74
N ILE A 301 -9.92 -9.14 3.67
CA ILE A 301 -8.64 -9.48 4.31
C ILE A 301 -8.82 -10.70 5.25
N SER A 302 -7.90 -11.66 5.17
CA SER A 302 -7.96 -12.89 5.99
C SER A 302 -7.42 -12.70 7.41
N ARG A 303 -6.65 -11.63 7.66
CA ARG A 303 -6.08 -11.31 8.96
C ARG A 303 -6.51 -9.92 9.41
N ASP A 304 -6.92 -9.79 10.67
CA ASP A 304 -7.26 -8.47 11.22
C ASP A 304 -6.04 -7.53 11.22
N ILE A 305 -6.28 -6.24 11.01
CA ILE A 305 -5.24 -5.21 10.94
C ILE A 305 -4.45 -5.08 12.25
N GLU A 306 -5.07 -5.32 13.41
CA GLU A 306 -4.39 -5.29 14.70
C GLU A 306 -3.52 -6.55 14.89
N ASP A 307 -3.93 -7.72 14.36
CA ASP A 307 -3.07 -8.92 14.32
C ASP A 307 -1.82 -8.66 13.48
N LEU A 308 -1.97 -8.12 12.28
CA LEU A 308 -0.84 -7.78 11.40
C LEU A 308 0.12 -6.80 12.06
N MET A 309 -0.40 -5.77 12.74
CA MET A 309 0.42 -4.82 13.49
C MET A 309 1.15 -5.51 14.65
N GLY A 310 0.48 -6.37 15.41
CA GLY A 310 1.07 -7.12 16.53
C GLY A 310 2.14 -8.13 16.10
N GLN A 311 2.00 -8.72 14.91
CA GLN A 311 3.03 -9.60 14.33
C GLN A 311 4.22 -8.83 13.75
N THR A 312 4.02 -7.56 13.39
CA THR A 312 5.07 -6.68 12.87
C THR A 312 5.90 -6.08 13.99
N LEU A 313 5.26 -5.59 15.05
CA LEU A 313 5.89 -4.84 16.13
C LEU A 313 5.56 -5.49 17.48
N SER A 314 6.60 -5.86 18.22
CA SER A 314 6.46 -6.57 19.50
C SER A 314 7.61 -6.22 20.45
N ALA A 315 7.59 -6.75 21.67
CA ALA A 315 8.70 -6.61 22.64
C ALA A 315 10.05 -7.09 22.09
N ASN A 316 10.03 -8.04 21.15
CA ASN A 316 11.24 -8.62 20.55
C ASN A 316 11.58 -8.04 19.17
N HIS A 317 10.71 -7.18 18.61
CA HIS A 317 10.88 -6.59 17.29
C HIS A 317 10.34 -5.16 17.32
N GLN A 318 11.20 -4.21 17.65
CA GLN A 318 10.86 -2.82 17.93
C GLN A 318 11.21 -1.88 16.77
N TYR A 319 10.35 -0.90 16.53
CA TYR A 319 10.55 0.20 15.59
C TYR A 319 10.35 1.52 16.33
N PRO A 320 11.41 2.11 16.89
CA PRO A 320 11.31 3.30 17.76
C PRO A 320 10.78 4.54 17.04
N ASP A 321 10.90 4.61 15.72
CA ASP A 321 10.36 5.69 14.88
C ASP A 321 8.95 5.36 14.34
N GLY A 322 8.36 4.22 14.73
CA GLY A 322 7.12 3.72 14.19
C GLY A 322 7.28 2.98 12.86
N VAL A 323 6.16 2.58 12.28
CA VAL A 323 6.10 1.75 11.08
C VAL A 323 5.00 2.22 10.13
N MET A 324 5.29 2.22 8.83
CA MET A 324 4.30 2.22 7.75
C MET A 324 4.13 0.77 7.31
N LEU A 325 2.98 0.17 7.64
CA LEU A 325 2.71 -1.23 7.37
C LEU A 325 1.68 -1.38 6.25
N PHE A 326 2.14 -1.83 5.10
CA PHE A 326 1.29 -2.27 4.02
C PHE A 326 0.57 -3.56 4.44
N THR A 327 -0.74 -3.60 4.27
CA THR A 327 -1.59 -4.68 4.79
C THR A 327 -1.62 -5.93 3.92
N GLY A 328 -1.01 -5.87 2.75
CA GLY A 328 -1.01 -6.92 1.74
C GLY A 328 -1.83 -6.54 0.51
N THR A 329 -1.43 -7.10 -0.61
CA THR A 329 -1.99 -6.81 -1.92
C THR A 329 -3.45 -7.24 -2.00
N MET A 330 -4.35 -6.27 -2.14
CA MET A 330 -5.79 -6.52 -2.24
C MET A 330 -6.14 -7.26 -3.53
N PHE A 331 -5.50 -6.90 -4.63
CA PHE A 331 -5.61 -7.54 -5.94
C PHE A 331 -4.49 -7.06 -6.86
N THR A 332 -4.22 -7.81 -7.92
CA THR A 332 -3.26 -7.44 -8.97
C THR A 332 -3.94 -7.37 -10.32
N PRO A 333 -3.60 -6.42 -11.19
CA PRO A 333 -4.03 -6.43 -12.57
C PRO A 333 -3.64 -7.75 -13.25
N ASN A 334 -4.61 -8.40 -13.92
CA ASN A 334 -4.41 -9.64 -14.65
C ASN A 334 -4.84 -9.55 -16.12
N GLN A 335 -5.32 -8.38 -16.56
CA GLN A 335 -5.74 -8.15 -17.94
C GLN A 335 -4.52 -8.18 -18.87
N ASP A 336 -4.67 -8.89 -19.99
CA ASP A 336 -3.63 -8.91 -21.02
C ASP A 336 -3.43 -7.52 -21.62
N ARG A 337 -2.17 -7.12 -21.81
CA ARG A 337 -1.84 -5.83 -22.42
C ARG A 337 -1.21 -5.98 -23.81
N ASP A 338 -0.06 -6.61 -23.91
CA ASP A 338 0.73 -6.62 -25.14
C ASP A 338 0.36 -7.78 -26.07
N ARG A 339 -0.10 -8.90 -25.49
CA ARG A 339 -0.48 -10.11 -26.22
C ARG A 339 -1.43 -10.96 -25.39
N PRO A 340 -2.30 -11.75 -26.04
CA PRO A 340 -3.12 -12.74 -25.35
C PRO A 340 -2.28 -13.70 -24.49
N GLY A 341 -2.68 -13.89 -23.23
CA GLY A 341 -1.98 -14.73 -22.24
C GLY A 341 -0.67 -14.10 -21.70
N GLY A 342 -0.40 -12.84 -21.98
CA GLY A 342 0.80 -12.13 -21.50
C GLY A 342 0.63 -11.48 -20.13
N GLY A 343 -0.60 -11.30 -19.68
CA GLY A 343 -0.91 -10.58 -18.47
C GLY A 343 -0.59 -9.08 -18.55
N PHE A 344 -0.68 -8.41 -17.41
CA PHE A 344 -0.37 -6.99 -17.28
C PHE A 344 1.13 -6.77 -17.03
N THR A 345 1.69 -5.73 -17.62
CA THR A 345 2.97 -5.12 -17.22
C THR A 345 2.91 -3.61 -17.40
N HIS A 346 3.66 -2.85 -16.60
CA HIS A 346 3.76 -1.40 -16.76
C HIS A 346 4.50 -1.03 -18.07
N HIS A 347 4.08 0.09 -18.66
CA HIS A 347 4.83 0.81 -19.67
C HIS A 347 5.25 2.17 -19.14
N VAL A 348 6.35 2.70 -19.68
CA VAL A 348 6.78 4.08 -19.39
C VAL A 348 5.69 5.06 -19.83
N GLY A 349 5.30 5.95 -18.94
CA GLY A 349 4.21 6.91 -19.15
C GLY A 349 2.84 6.42 -18.67
N ASP A 350 2.75 5.25 -18.05
CA ASP A 350 1.53 4.83 -17.34
C ASP A 350 1.29 5.71 -16.13
N THR A 351 0.03 6.01 -15.88
CA THR A 351 -0.43 6.64 -14.64
C THR A 351 -1.19 5.61 -13.83
N VAL A 352 -0.78 5.43 -12.56
CA VAL A 352 -1.42 4.54 -11.59
C VAL A 352 -2.11 5.38 -10.54
N VAL A 353 -3.41 5.18 -10.34
CA VAL A 353 -4.23 5.93 -9.39
C VAL A 353 -4.93 4.95 -8.45
N MET A 354 -4.75 5.16 -7.16
CA MET A 354 -5.43 4.43 -6.09
C MET A 354 -6.26 5.42 -5.28
N GLN A 355 -7.51 5.07 -5.00
CA GLN A 355 -8.43 5.94 -4.30
C GLN A 355 -9.26 5.14 -3.30
N SER A 356 -9.61 5.80 -2.19
CA SER A 356 -10.59 5.32 -1.21
C SER A 356 -11.53 6.48 -0.85
N PRO A 357 -12.82 6.21 -0.59
CA PRO A 357 -13.76 7.25 -0.17
C PRO A 357 -13.40 7.95 1.16
N LYS A 358 -12.72 7.23 2.06
CA LYS A 358 -12.32 7.73 3.37
C LYS A 358 -10.83 7.69 3.60
#